data_e7f802944fc9932e3e7f0fe28f3b7e52
#
_entry.id   e7f802944fc9932e3e7f0fe28f3b7e52
#
_cell.length_a   1.000
_cell.length_b   1.000
_cell.length_c   1.000
_cell.angle_alpha   90.00
_cell.angle_beta   90.00
_cell.angle_gamma   90.00
#
_symmetry.space_group_name_H-M   'P 1'
#
loop_
_entity.id
_entity.type
_entity.pdbx_description
1 polymer ?
#
loop_
_entity_poly.entity_id
_entity_poly.type
_entity_poly.pdbx_seq_one_letter_code
_entity_poly.pdbx_strand_id
1 'polypeptide(L)'
;MIKIVAKMHLKEGVLDEFKALTIDLCEKARAEEGNCGEYTFNKNIEDPRDICVVEFWRDMAAIEFHNATEHFTSTFPKLAALCDEDPIVGLYEEI
;
A
#
# COMPACT_ATOMS: atom_id res chain seq x y z
N MET A 1 -6.29 13.95 9.76
CA MET A 1 -5.52 13.08 8.85
C MET A 1 -5.55 11.64 9.34
N ILE A 2 -5.72 10.73 8.43
CA ILE A 2 -5.74 9.29 8.74
C ILE A 2 -4.47 8.66 8.19
N LYS A 3 -3.83 7.83 9.00
CA LYS A 3 -2.67 7.03 8.60
C LYS A 3 -3.13 5.62 8.33
N ILE A 4 -2.70 5.06 7.21
CA ILE A 4 -2.88 3.64 6.97
C ILE A 4 -1.52 2.97 7.13
N VAL A 5 -1.50 1.90 7.91
CA VAL A 5 -0.35 1.01 8.03
C VAL A 5 -0.83 -0.37 7.63
N ALA A 6 -0.27 -0.91 6.56
CA ALA A 6 -0.60 -2.24 6.09
C ALA A 6 0.63 -3.13 6.16
N LYS A 7 0.41 -4.38 6.52
CA LYS A 7 1.46 -5.41 6.58
C LYS A 7 1.18 -6.46 5.53
N MET A 8 2.21 -6.80 4.78
CA MET A 8 2.16 -7.84 3.76
C MET A 8 3.39 -8.73 3.90
N HIS A 9 3.21 -10.03 3.71
CA HIS A 9 4.33 -10.98 3.73
C HIS A 9 4.42 -11.66 2.36
N LEU A 10 5.54 -11.48 1.68
CA LEU A 10 5.73 -11.96 0.31
C LEU A 10 6.08 -13.44 0.27
N LYS A 11 5.63 -14.10 -0.79
CA LYS A 11 6.15 -15.39 -1.18
C LYS A 11 7.65 -15.25 -1.50
N GLU A 12 8.35 -16.37 -1.50
CA GLU A 12 9.76 -16.40 -1.86
C GLU A 12 9.97 -16.05 -3.34
N GLY A 13 10.99 -15.23 -3.63
CA GLY A 13 11.42 -14.97 -5.01
C GLY A 13 10.57 -13.98 -5.80
N VAL A 14 9.63 -13.25 -5.17
CA VAL A 14 8.72 -12.35 -5.89
C VAL A 14 9.00 -10.86 -5.66
N LEU A 15 10.06 -10.50 -4.94
CA LEU A 15 10.30 -9.10 -4.56
C LEU A 15 10.42 -8.17 -5.77
N ASP A 16 11.13 -8.58 -6.81
CA ASP A 16 11.31 -7.73 -8.00
C ASP A 16 9.98 -7.49 -8.73
N GLU A 17 9.18 -8.53 -8.87
CA GLU A 17 7.83 -8.41 -9.46
C GLU A 17 6.94 -7.50 -8.62
N PHE A 18 6.99 -7.65 -7.28
CA PHE A 18 6.26 -6.81 -6.35
C PHE A 18 6.66 -5.34 -6.50
N LYS A 19 7.97 -5.05 -6.54
CA LYS A 19 8.48 -3.70 -6.73
C LYS A 19 7.96 -3.07 -8.02
N ALA A 20 7.99 -3.80 -9.12
CA ALA A 20 7.53 -3.29 -10.41
C ALA A 20 6.06 -2.85 -10.36
N LEU A 21 5.21 -3.62 -9.66
CA LEU A 21 3.80 -3.28 -9.48
C LEU A 21 3.60 -2.05 -8.60
N THR A 22 4.45 -1.84 -7.58
CA THR A 22 4.28 -0.73 -6.64
C THR A 22 4.70 0.63 -7.21
N ILE A 23 5.60 0.68 -8.16
CA ILE A 23 6.11 1.94 -8.71
C ILE A 23 4.98 2.79 -9.30
N ASP A 24 4.20 2.21 -10.19
CA ASP A 24 3.09 2.92 -10.84
C ASP A 24 1.96 3.24 -9.85
N LEU A 25 1.64 2.31 -8.97
CA LEU A 25 0.61 2.52 -7.95
C LEU A 25 0.98 3.67 -7.02
N CYS A 26 2.22 3.74 -6.53
CA CYS A 26 2.67 4.82 -5.66
C CYS A 26 2.63 6.17 -6.34
N GLU A 27 3.06 6.24 -7.59
CA GLU A 27 3.04 7.48 -8.36
C GLU A 27 1.61 8.01 -8.51
N LYS A 28 0.68 7.16 -8.91
CA LYS A 28 -0.72 7.53 -9.10
C LYS A 28 -1.42 7.84 -7.78
N ALA A 29 -1.14 7.08 -6.73
CA ALA A 29 -1.74 7.33 -5.42
C ALA A 29 -1.27 8.67 -4.83
N ARG A 30 0.01 9.00 -4.97
CA ARG A 30 0.54 10.28 -4.50
C ARG A 30 -0.05 11.47 -5.25
N ALA A 31 -0.48 11.28 -6.48
CA ALA A 31 -1.11 12.31 -7.29
C ALA A 31 -2.60 12.51 -6.96
N GLU A 32 -3.19 11.66 -6.12
CA GLU A 32 -4.60 11.80 -5.72
C GLU A 32 -4.76 13.00 -4.79
N GLU A 33 -5.83 13.76 -5.00
CA GLU A 33 -6.10 15.01 -4.28
C GLU A 33 -6.19 14.83 -2.75
N GLY A 34 -6.69 13.67 -2.30
CA GLY A 34 -6.85 13.38 -0.87
C GLY A 34 -5.59 12.86 -0.19
N ASN A 35 -4.52 12.61 -0.93
CA ASN A 35 -3.27 12.12 -0.35
C ASN A 35 -2.43 13.32 0.11
N CYS A 36 -2.26 13.45 1.42
CA CYS A 36 -1.58 14.58 2.03
C CYS A 36 -0.09 14.34 2.27
N GLY A 37 0.48 13.27 1.78
CA GLY A 37 1.89 13.00 2.03
C GLY A 37 2.33 11.66 1.53
N GLU A 38 2.60 10.75 2.45
CA GLU A 38 3.27 9.50 2.16
C GLU A 38 2.33 8.46 1.56
N TYR A 39 2.84 7.74 0.58
CA TYR A 39 2.28 6.49 0.08
C TYR A 39 3.47 5.64 -0.34
N THR A 40 3.98 4.83 0.58
CA THR A 40 5.23 4.10 0.38
C THR A 40 5.10 2.62 0.75
N PHE A 41 5.79 1.79 -0.01
CA PHE A 41 5.99 0.39 0.32
C PHE A 41 7.41 0.25 0.84
N ASN A 42 7.54 -0.37 2.02
CA ASN A 42 8.81 -0.47 2.73
C ASN A 42 9.10 -1.93 3.06
N LYS A 43 10.32 -2.36 2.88
CA LYS A 43 10.72 -3.71 3.27
C LYS A 43 11.47 -3.68 4.60
N ASN A 44 11.25 -4.69 5.42
CA ASN A 44 12.01 -4.89 6.64
C ASN A 44 13.49 -5.13 6.28
N ILE A 45 14.39 -4.41 6.95
CA ILE A 45 15.84 -4.52 6.70
C ILE A 45 16.34 -5.95 6.97
N GLU A 46 15.76 -6.62 7.95
CA GLU A 46 16.17 -7.96 8.37
C GLU A 46 15.42 -9.08 7.63
N ASP A 47 14.26 -8.77 7.07
CA ASP A 47 13.46 -9.72 6.31
C ASP A 47 12.81 -9.03 5.11
N PRO A 48 13.40 -9.11 3.91
CA PRO A 48 12.89 -8.40 2.74
C PRO A 48 11.53 -8.91 2.23
N ARG A 49 11.00 -9.99 2.79
CA ARG A 49 9.65 -10.49 2.48
C ARG A 49 8.58 -9.85 3.38
N ASP A 50 8.98 -9.20 4.46
CA ASP A 50 8.08 -8.49 5.37
C ASP A 50 7.95 -7.04 4.91
N ILE A 51 6.77 -6.69 4.39
CA ILE A 51 6.49 -5.39 3.78
C ILE A 51 5.58 -4.59 4.69
N CYS A 52 5.91 -3.32 4.87
CA CYS A 52 5.09 -2.33 5.58
C CYS A 52 4.70 -1.22 4.60
N VAL A 53 3.40 -1.02 4.41
CA VAL A 53 2.88 0.07 3.60
C VAL A 53 2.48 1.20 4.52
N VAL A 54 2.92 2.42 4.23
CA VAL A 54 2.58 3.61 5.02
C VAL A 54 1.93 4.64 4.11
N GLU A 55 0.74 5.11 4.52
CA GLU A 55 -0.07 6.03 3.73
C GLU A 55 -0.66 7.12 4.63
N PHE A 56 -0.72 8.35 4.13
CA PHE A 56 -1.37 9.46 4.81
C PHE A 56 -2.51 9.99 3.93
N TRP A 57 -3.71 10.05 4.51
CA TRP A 57 -4.92 10.50 3.82
C TRP A 57 -5.60 11.62 4.60
N ARG A 58 -6.19 12.57 3.88
CA ARG A 58 -6.86 13.71 4.49
C ARG A 58 -8.03 13.28 5.39
N ASP A 59 -8.86 12.36 4.92
CA ASP A 59 -10.07 11.89 5.59
C ASP A 59 -10.54 10.54 5.02
N MET A 60 -11.63 10.01 5.57
CA MET A 60 -12.20 8.75 5.10
C MET A 60 -12.72 8.84 3.66
N ALA A 61 -13.25 9.99 3.25
CA ALA A 61 -13.74 10.15 1.88
C ALA A 61 -12.59 10.01 0.87
N ALA A 62 -11.40 10.52 1.19
CA ALA A 62 -10.21 10.36 0.36
C ALA A 62 -9.79 8.89 0.24
N ILE A 63 -9.88 8.13 1.33
CA ILE A 63 -9.58 6.70 1.35
C ILE A 63 -10.59 5.93 0.49
N GLU A 64 -11.88 6.22 0.63
CA GLU A 64 -12.92 5.60 -0.16
C GLU A 64 -12.75 5.88 -1.65
N PHE A 65 -12.40 7.13 -2.00
CA PHE A 65 -12.08 7.49 -3.37
C PHE A 65 -10.89 6.67 -3.89
N HIS A 66 -9.81 6.60 -3.12
CA HIS A 66 -8.61 5.83 -3.48
C HIS A 66 -8.95 4.35 -3.74
N ASN A 67 -9.72 3.75 -2.85
CA ASN A 67 -10.08 2.33 -2.96
C ASN A 67 -10.93 2.01 -4.19
N ALA A 68 -11.58 3.02 -4.77
CA ALA A 68 -12.41 2.88 -5.98
C ALA A 68 -11.67 3.20 -7.27
N THR A 69 -10.43 3.71 -7.20
CA THR A 69 -9.66 4.05 -8.40
C THR A 69 -9.26 2.80 -9.18
N GLU A 70 -9.09 2.99 -10.50
CA GLU A 70 -8.63 1.89 -11.36
C GLU A 70 -7.22 1.43 -10.96
N HIS A 71 -6.32 2.36 -10.65
CA HIS A 71 -4.95 2.00 -10.29
C HIS A 71 -4.90 1.15 -9.01
N PHE A 72 -5.79 1.40 -8.04
CA PHE A 72 -5.86 0.57 -6.84
C PHE A 72 -6.54 -0.77 -7.12
N THR A 73 -7.73 -0.75 -7.72
CA THR A 73 -8.53 -1.97 -7.94
C THR A 73 -7.89 -2.95 -8.92
N SER A 74 -7.06 -2.46 -9.85
CA SER A 74 -6.32 -3.33 -10.77
C SER A 74 -5.01 -3.85 -10.18
N THR A 75 -4.37 -3.11 -9.29
CA THR A 75 -3.03 -3.44 -8.78
C THR A 75 -3.06 -4.22 -7.47
N PHE A 76 -3.92 -3.83 -6.53
CA PHE A 76 -3.94 -4.46 -5.20
C PHE A 76 -4.14 -5.97 -5.24
N PRO A 77 -5.08 -6.52 -6.04
CA PRO A 77 -5.23 -7.97 -6.14
C PRO A 77 -3.96 -8.69 -6.63
N LYS A 78 -3.19 -8.04 -7.51
CA LYS A 78 -1.92 -8.59 -8.00
C LYS A 78 -0.87 -8.62 -6.90
N LEU A 79 -0.82 -7.56 -6.07
CA LEU A 79 0.07 -7.52 -4.92
C LEU A 79 -0.30 -8.58 -3.89
N ALA A 80 -1.58 -8.71 -3.58
CA ALA A 80 -2.08 -9.72 -2.64
C ALA A 80 -1.76 -11.13 -3.10
N ALA A 81 -1.82 -11.39 -4.41
CA ALA A 81 -1.50 -12.70 -4.99
C ALA A 81 -0.01 -13.09 -4.81
N LEU A 82 0.87 -12.11 -4.61
CA LEU A 82 2.29 -12.36 -4.35
C LEU A 82 2.60 -12.57 -2.86
N CYS A 83 1.58 -12.49 -2.00
CA CYS A 83 1.73 -12.71 -0.56
C CYS A 83 1.40 -14.15 -0.19
N ASP A 84 2.07 -14.66 0.84
CA ASP A 84 1.81 -16.00 1.39
C ASP A 84 0.79 -15.98 2.55
N GLU A 85 0.35 -14.80 2.96
CA GLU A 85 -0.74 -14.58 3.93
C GLU A 85 -1.56 -13.37 3.51
N ASP A 86 -2.78 -13.25 4.05
CA ASP A 86 -3.64 -12.12 3.75
C ASP A 86 -3.03 -10.82 4.27
N PRO A 87 -3.04 -9.73 3.48
CA PRO A 87 -2.62 -8.43 3.97
C PRO A 87 -3.45 -7.98 5.17
N ILE A 88 -2.80 -7.32 6.12
CA ILE A 88 -3.44 -6.75 7.30
C ILE A 88 -3.38 -5.24 7.18
N VAL A 89 -4.55 -4.59 7.20
CA VAL A 89 -4.67 -3.15 7.02
C VAL A 89 -5.23 -2.51 8.28
N GLY A 90 -4.50 -1.54 8.84
CA GLY A 90 -4.94 -0.76 9.98
C GLY A 90 -5.08 0.71 9.62
N LEU A 91 -6.15 1.33 10.10
CA LEU A 91 -6.40 2.76 9.96
C LEU A 91 -6.21 3.40 11.33
N TYR A 92 -5.41 4.47 11.36
CA TYR A 92 -5.01 5.12 12.59
C TYR A 92 -5.16 6.63 12.47
N GLU A 93 -5.48 7.27 13.59
CA GLU A 93 -5.41 8.72 13.69
C GLU A 93 -4.63 9.11 14.93
N GLU A 94 -4.03 10.29 14.92
CA GLU A 94 -3.23 10.74 16.04
C GLU A 94 -4.10 10.95 17.29
N ILE A 95 -3.59 10.54 18.46
CA ILE A 95 -4.25 10.74 19.73
C ILE A 95 -4.26 12.25 20.08
#